data_636f1f785d588df7cec4aa1cb206ed6a
#
_entry.id   636f1f785d588df7cec4aa1cb206ed6a
#
_cell.length_a   1.000
_cell.length_b   1.000
_cell.length_c   1.000
_cell.angle_alpha   90.00
_cell.angle_beta   90.00
_cell.angle_gamma   90.00
#
_symmetry.space_group_name_H-M   'P 1'
#
loop_
_entity.id
_entity.type
_entity.pdbx_description
1 polymer ?
#
loop_
_entity_poly.entity_id
_entity_poly.type
_entity_poly.pdbx_seq_one_letter_code
_entity_poly.pdbx_strand_id
1 'polypeptide(L)'
;MSFIIAQGMDLARFIQVFIVQGFAGFFYLFVWFKILKRESRGLNFILSNFYLLVAAGVILNIIYVNIFDEVIVHLLHFITYYLLCLSLIFLLLFVLVLLKSENVITVQKQIAIVLIFSLLMFGLWFIPGGIQIGPSTSWKPEWSWLFFFYSITVCSVFAIGPTIYYSLKVGKGFRFKELKRKWRYFFIGLVGCFFYYYGTSLSNTLADPTFRLIWSFLSLPCIASIYFIYYGVAKQL
;
A
#
# COMPACT_ATOMS: atom_id res chain seq x y z
N MET A 1 -16.52 19.79 -17.54
CA MET A 1 -16.07 18.42 -17.89
C MET A 1 -15.02 18.41 -19.01
N SER A 2 -15.03 19.33 -19.97
CA SER A 2 -14.04 19.44 -21.04
C SER A 2 -12.61 19.84 -20.60
N PHE A 3 -12.45 20.52 -19.48
CA PHE A 3 -11.14 20.99 -19.00
C PHE A 3 -10.25 19.86 -18.42
N ILE A 4 -10.85 18.82 -17.86
CA ILE A 4 -10.12 17.68 -17.26
C ILE A 4 -9.62 16.70 -18.34
N ILE A 5 -10.33 16.61 -19.47
CA ILE A 5 -9.99 15.68 -20.58
C ILE A 5 -8.84 16.22 -21.44
N ALA A 6 -8.57 17.54 -21.41
CA ALA A 6 -7.59 18.19 -22.30
C ALA A 6 -6.11 17.92 -21.96
N GLN A 7 -5.77 17.32 -20.81
CA GLN A 7 -4.39 17.20 -20.34
C GLN A 7 -3.97 15.77 -19.95
N GLY A 8 -4.24 14.77 -20.79
CA GLY A 8 -3.75 13.39 -20.56
C GLY A 8 -4.53 12.58 -19.54
N MET A 9 -5.71 13.05 -19.10
CA MET A 9 -6.60 12.33 -18.22
C MET A 9 -7.51 11.42 -19.03
N ASP A 10 -7.14 10.17 -19.22
CA ASP A 10 -8.04 9.16 -19.79
C ASP A 10 -8.96 8.54 -18.72
N LEU A 11 -9.94 7.75 -19.20
CA LEU A 11 -10.92 7.09 -18.34
C LEU A 11 -10.26 6.18 -17.29
N ALA A 12 -9.22 5.43 -17.68
CA ALA A 12 -8.50 4.52 -16.78
C ALA A 12 -7.85 5.30 -15.64
N ARG A 13 -7.16 6.39 -15.94
CA ARG A 13 -6.50 7.25 -14.95
C ARG A 13 -7.52 7.94 -14.05
N PHE A 14 -8.63 8.42 -14.62
CA PHE A 14 -9.70 9.04 -13.84
C PHE A 14 -10.29 8.05 -12.82
N ILE A 15 -10.67 6.85 -13.28
CA ILE A 15 -11.21 5.80 -12.39
C ILE A 15 -10.18 5.45 -11.31
N GLN A 16 -8.94 5.18 -11.71
CA GLN A 16 -7.90 4.73 -10.79
C GLN A 16 -7.56 5.79 -9.71
N VAL A 17 -7.38 7.04 -10.10
CA VAL A 17 -6.91 8.08 -9.18
C VAL A 17 -8.07 8.70 -8.37
N PHE A 18 -9.13 9.12 -9.03
CA PHE A 18 -10.19 9.86 -8.33
C PHE A 18 -11.25 8.96 -7.71
N ILE A 19 -11.59 7.84 -8.34
CA ILE A 19 -12.60 6.93 -7.79
C ILE A 19 -11.92 5.94 -6.84
N VAL A 20 -11.04 5.06 -7.34
CA VAL A 20 -10.45 3.99 -6.51
C VAL A 20 -9.61 4.58 -5.38
N GLN A 21 -8.64 5.41 -5.73
CA GLN A 21 -7.72 5.96 -4.73
C GLN A 21 -8.37 7.06 -3.88
N GLY A 22 -9.26 7.88 -4.44
CA GLY A 22 -10.00 8.91 -3.70
C GLY A 22 -10.82 8.30 -2.57
N PHE A 23 -11.66 7.31 -2.88
CA PHE A 23 -12.43 6.58 -1.86
C PHE A 23 -11.53 5.81 -0.89
N ALA A 24 -10.50 5.15 -1.40
CA ALA A 24 -9.55 4.43 -0.57
C ALA A 24 -8.84 5.38 0.41
N GLY A 25 -8.29 6.50 -0.07
CA GLY A 25 -7.57 7.48 0.74
C GLY A 25 -8.44 8.04 1.88
N PHE A 26 -9.67 8.45 1.56
CA PHE A 26 -10.62 8.90 2.57
C PHE A 26 -10.89 7.80 3.62
N PHE A 27 -11.12 6.56 3.17
CA PHE A 27 -11.42 5.46 4.07
C PHE A 27 -10.19 5.06 4.92
N TYR A 28 -8.97 5.11 4.36
CA TYR A 28 -7.73 4.89 5.11
C TYR A 28 -7.56 5.94 6.22
N LEU A 29 -7.78 7.23 5.93
CA LEU A 29 -7.73 8.30 6.94
C LEU A 29 -8.79 8.11 8.03
N PHE A 30 -10.01 7.76 7.63
CA PHE A 30 -11.10 7.52 8.59
C PHE A 30 -10.74 6.37 9.54
N VAL A 31 -10.23 5.26 9.02
CA VAL A 31 -9.83 4.10 9.83
C VAL A 31 -8.64 4.43 10.72
N TRP A 32 -7.62 5.13 10.19
CA TRP A 32 -6.49 5.62 10.96
C TRP A 32 -6.94 6.43 12.17
N PHE A 33 -7.76 7.46 11.94
CA PHE A 33 -8.29 8.32 13.02
C PHE A 33 -9.08 7.52 14.06
N LYS A 34 -9.89 6.58 13.59
CA LYS A 34 -10.74 5.75 14.46
C LYS A 34 -9.90 4.81 15.34
N ILE A 35 -8.79 4.28 14.84
CA ILE A 35 -7.88 3.44 15.62
C ILE A 35 -7.15 4.29 16.67
N LEU A 36 -6.55 5.42 16.27
CA LEU A 36 -5.82 6.29 17.18
C LEU A 36 -6.67 6.88 18.31
N LYS A 37 -7.95 7.19 18.01
CA LYS A 37 -8.88 7.72 19.03
C LYS A 37 -9.16 6.72 20.15
N ARG A 38 -8.99 5.41 19.91
CA ARG A 38 -9.19 4.38 20.93
C ARG A 38 -7.98 4.26 21.83
N GLU A 39 -6.83 4.02 21.25
CA GLU A 39 -5.58 3.89 21.96
C GLU A 39 -4.42 4.18 21.01
N SER A 40 -3.49 5.02 21.43
CA SER A 40 -2.34 5.44 20.61
C SER A 40 -1.05 4.65 20.90
N ARG A 41 -1.14 3.48 21.54
CA ARG A 41 0.02 2.67 21.94
C ARG A 41 -0.04 1.25 21.39
N GLY A 42 1.10 0.57 21.39
CA GLY A 42 1.22 -0.85 21.07
C GLY A 42 0.73 -1.20 19.67
N LEU A 43 -0.04 -2.29 19.57
CA LEU A 43 -0.56 -2.82 18.30
C LEU A 43 -1.42 -1.83 17.51
N ASN A 44 -2.19 -1.00 18.21
CA ASN A 44 -3.01 0.03 17.59
C ASN A 44 -2.16 1.07 16.87
N PHE A 45 -1.06 1.50 17.49
CA PHE A 45 -0.12 2.44 16.88
C PHE A 45 0.53 1.84 15.63
N ILE A 46 0.98 0.59 15.69
CA ILE A 46 1.58 -0.10 14.53
C ILE A 46 0.60 -0.19 13.38
N LEU A 47 -0.62 -0.66 13.65
CA LEU A 47 -1.64 -0.81 12.61
C LEU A 47 -2.12 0.55 12.06
N SER A 48 -2.19 1.58 12.90
CA SER A 48 -2.55 2.92 12.45
C SER A 48 -1.52 3.51 11.50
N ASN A 49 -0.22 3.26 11.70
CA ASN A 49 0.82 3.70 10.78
C ASN A 49 0.69 3.07 9.38
N PHE A 50 0.26 1.80 9.28
CA PHE A 50 -0.10 1.23 7.98
C PHE A 50 -1.15 2.09 7.27
N TYR A 51 -2.26 2.39 7.95
CA TYR A 51 -3.34 3.19 7.36
C TYR A 51 -2.91 4.61 7.01
N LEU A 52 -2.12 5.25 7.88
CA LEU A 52 -1.62 6.60 7.65
C LEU A 52 -0.70 6.69 6.41
N LEU A 53 0.25 5.77 6.30
CA LEU A 53 1.21 5.78 5.18
C LEU A 53 0.52 5.52 3.85
N VAL A 54 -0.45 4.59 3.81
CA VAL A 54 -1.24 4.39 2.58
C VAL A 54 -2.06 5.63 2.26
N ALA A 55 -2.73 6.23 3.24
CA ALA A 55 -3.49 7.46 3.03
C ALA A 55 -2.60 8.60 2.51
N ALA A 56 -1.43 8.81 3.13
CA ALA A 56 -0.48 9.83 2.70
C ALA A 56 -0.02 9.60 1.26
N GLY A 57 0.35 8.37 0.89
CA GLY A 57 0.74 8.03 -0.47
C GLY A 57 -0.39 8.28 -1.48
N VAL A 58 -1.62 7.86 -1.16
CA VAL A 58 -2.78 8.08 -2.03
C VAL A 58 -3.10 9.56 -2.20
N ILE A 59 -3.05 10.35 -1.13
CA ILE A 59 -3.29 11.80 -1.20
C ILE A 59 -2.23 12.48 -2.05
N LEU A 60 -0.95 12.13 -1.88
CA LEU A 60 0.12 12.65 -2.72
C LEU A 60 -0.10 12.30 -4.19
N ASN A 61 -0.57 11.09 -4.51
CA ASN A 61 -0.90 10.71 -5.87
C ASN A 61 -1.99 11.60 -6.48
N ILE A 62 -3.07 11.87 -5.73
CA ILE A 62 -4.15 12.76 -6.17
C ILE A 62 -3.64 14.20 -6.40
N ILE A 63 -2.69 14.65 -5.58
CA ILE A 63 -2.11 15.99 -5.72
C ILE A 63 -1.26 16.07 -6.99
N TYR A 64 -0.27 15.17 -7.14
CA TYR A 64 0.69 15.32 -8.23
C TYR A 64 0.10 15.00 -9.61
N VAL A 65 -0.98 14.25 -9.69
CA VAL A 65 -1.65 13.97 -10.98
C VAL A 65 -2.11 15.24 -11.70
N ASN A 66 -2.23 16.36 -10.98
CA ASN A 66 -2.59 17.68 -11.50
C ASN A 66 -1.38 18.60 -11.73
N ILE A 67 -0.16 18.10 -11.53
CA ILE A 67 1.09 18.85 -11.71
C ILE A 67 1.72 18.41 -13.03
N PHE A 68 2.25 19.38 -13.80
CA PHE A 68 2.85 19.18 -15.12
C PHE A 68 4.30 19.70 -15.15
N ASP A 69 5.08 19.29 -14.13
CA ASP A 69 6.52 19.50 -14.03
C ASP A 69 7.19 18.15 -13.82
N GLU A 70 8.08 17.75 -14.72
CA GLU A 70 8.69 16.41 -14.74
C GLU A 70 9.46 16.11 -13.45
N VAL A 71 10.22 17.09 -12.94
CA VAL A 71 11.06 16.89 -11.75
C VAL A 71 10.18 16.70 -10.52
N ILE A 72 9.18 17.58 -10.36
CA ILE A 72 8.26 17.53 -9.22
C ILE A 72 7.42 16.26 -9.25
N VAL A 73 6.86 15.91 -10.41
CA VAL A 73 6.01 14.71 -10.56
C VAL A 73 6.80 13.43 -10.33
N HIS A 74 8.04 13.37 -10.85
CA HIS A 74 8.93 12.23 -10.63
C HIS A 74 9.21 12.03 -9.12
N LEU A 75 9.59 13.10 -8.43
CA LEU A 75 9.85 13.07 -6.99
C LEU A 75 8.62 12.67 -6.18
N LEU A 76 7.47 13.29 -6.46
CA LEU A 76 6.23 13.01 -5.73
C LEU A 76 5.71 11.59 -6.01
N HIS A 77 5.86 11.09 -7.24
CA HIS A 77 5.53 9.70 -7.55
C HIS A 77 6.42 8.73 -6.79
N PHE A 78 7.74 8.98 -6.75
CA PHE A 78 8.67 8.17 -5.96
C PHE A 78 8.27 8.15 -4.48
N ILE A 79 8.05 9.33 -3.87
CA ILE A 79 7.63 9.44 -2.47
C ILE A 79 6.31 8.69 -2.24
N THR A 80 5.33 8.86 -3.12
CA THR A 80 4.05 8.14 -3.07
C THR A 80 4.26 6.63 -3.02
N TYR A 81 5.03 6.11 -3.96
CA TYR A 81 5.29 4.67 -4.04
C TYR A 81 6.10 4.16 -2.84
N TYR A 82 7.09 4.93 -2.41
CA TYR A 82 7.88 4.64 -1.22
C TYR A 82 7.02 4.52 0.04
N LEU A 83 6.08 5.46 0.27
CA LEU A 83 5.15 5.41 1.40
C LEU A 83 4.22 4.20 1.33
N LEU A 84 3.70 3.89 0.13
CA LEU A 84 2.87 2.70 -0.07
C LEU A 84 3.62 1.41 0.23
N CYS A 85 4.86 1.28 -0.22
CA CYS A 85 5.70 0.12 0.10
C CYS A 85 6.06 0.08 1.59
N LEU A 86 6.43 1.23 2.18
CA LEU A 86 6.75 1.33 3.60
C LEU A 86 5.56 0.95 4.49
N SER A 87 4.33 1.15 4.03
CA SER A 87 3.14 0.71 4.78
C SER A 87 3.11 -0.81 5.00
N LEU A 88 3.62 -1.60 4.05
CA LEU A 88 3.58 -3.07 4.11
C LEU A 88 4.39 -3.63 5.29
N ILE A 89 5.48 -2.94 5.69
CA ILE A 89 6.29 -3.40 6.83
C ILE A 89 5.53 -3.26 8.16
N PHE A 90 4.61 -2.30 8.26
CA PHE A 90 3.77 -2.15 9.45
C PHE A 90 2.74 -3.28 9.58
N LEU A 91 2.27 -3.86 8.48
CA LEU A 91 1.46 -5.09 8.51
C LEU A 91 2.28 -6.28 9.03
N LEU A 92 3.53 -6.40 8.60
CA LEU A 92 4.43 -7.42 9.14
C LEU A 92 4.67 -7.24 10.63
N LEU A 93 5.01 -6.02 11.05
CA LEU A 93 5.24 -5.71 12.47
C LEU A 93 4.01 -6.00 13.32
N PHE A 94 2.82 -5.62 12.84
CA PHE A 94 1.57 -5.92 13.51
C PHE A 94 1.40 -7.43 13.77
N VAL A 95 1.60 -8.24 12.74
CA VAL A 95 1.46 -9.70 12.85
C VAL A 95 2.56 -10.31 13.73
N LEU A 96 3.80 -9.80 13.63
CA LEU A 96 4.93 -10.26 14.46
C LEU A 96 4.72 -9.98 15.94
N VAL A 97 4.29 -8.76 16.28
CA VAL A 97 4.02 -8.37 17.66
C VAL A 97 2.83 -9.14 18.21
N LEU A 98 1.80 -9.37 17.41
CA LEU A 98 0.66 -10.21 17.81
C LEU A 98 1.05 -11.66 18.07
N LEU A 99 2.00 -12.20 17.30
CA LEU A 99 2.46 -13.59 17.45
C LEU A 99 3.43 -13.77 18.61
N LYS A 100 4.38 -12.82 18.78
CA LYS A 100 5.53 -13.00 19.69
C LYS A 100 5.49 -12.11 20.94
N SER A 101 4.53 -11.20 21.04
CA SER A 101 4.41 -10.13 22.03
C SER A 101 5.42 -8.98 21.89
N GLU A 102 5.10 -7.83 22.49
CA GLU A 102 5.97 -6.64 22.49
C GLU A 102 7.27 -6.85 23.28
N ASN A 103 7.28 -7.77 24.26
CA ASN A 103 8.49 -8.10 25.02
C ASN A 103 9.57 -8.76 24.15
N VAL A 104 9.18 -9.49 23.12
CA VAL A 104 10.13 -10.15 22.19
C VAL A 104 10.47 -9.23 21.02
N ILE A 105 9.46 -8.57 20.45
CA ILE A 105 9.60 -7.58 19.36
C ILE A 105 9.56 -6.19 19.98
N THR A 106 10.63 -5.84 20.67
CA THR A 106 10.77 -4.54 21.35
C THR A 106 10.71 -3.38 20.37
N VAL A 107 10.39 -2.17 20.83
CA VAL A 107 10.34 -0.96 20.01
C VAL A 107 11.64 -0.74 19.22
N GLN A 108 12.80 -1.03 19.84
CA GLN A 108 14.09 -0.93 19.14
C GLN A 108 14.19 -1.87 17.94
N LYS A 109 13.72 -3.12 18.08
CA LYS A 109 13.68 -4.09 16.98
C LYS A 109 12.68 -3.67 15.90
N GLN A 110 11.54 -3.11 16.29
CA GLN A 110 10.56 -2.58 15.35
C GLN A 110 11.15 -1.45 14.50
N ILE A 111 11.82 -0.49 15.17
CA ILE A 111 12.51 0.61 14.49
C ILE A 111 13.60 0.06 13.56
N ALA A 112 14.42 -0.89 14.00
CA ALA A 112 15.46 -1.48 13.17
C ALA A 112 14.88 -2.16 11.92
N ILE A 113 13.78 -2.92 12.04
CA ILE A 113 13.09 -3.57 10.90
C ILE A 113 12.59 -2.50 9.91
N VAL A 114 11.93 -1.44 10.41
CA VAL A 114 11.45 -0.34 9.57
C VAL A 114 12.61 0.35 8.85
N LEU A 115 13.69 0.67 9.55
CA LEU A 115 14.87 1.35 8.97
C LEU A 115 15.55 0.51 7.89
N ILE A 116 15.77 -0.79 8.14
CA ILE A 116 16.39 -1.69 7.16
C ILE A 116 15.51 -1.78 5.91
N PHE A 117 14.21 -2.00 6.07
CA PHE A 117 13.29 -2.06 4.95
C PHE A 117 13.22 -0.72 4.18
N SER A 118 13.18 0.38 4.91
CA SER A 118 13.20 1.75 4.39
C SER A 118 14.43 2.01 3.52
N LEU A 119 15.62 1.63 4.00
CA LEU A 119 16.87 1.76 3.24
C LEU A 119 16.88 0.88 1.98
N LEU A 120 16.39 -0.36 2.08
CA LEU A 120 16.25 -1.23 0.90
C LEU A 120 15.31 -0.59 -0.14
N MET A 121 14.14 -0.07 0.29
CA MET A 121 13.21 0.59 -0.63
C MET A 121 13.75 1.89 -1.20
N PHE A 122 14.57 2.63 -0.44
CA PHE A 122 15.24 3.83 -0.95
C PHE A 122 16.23 3.52 -2.07
N GLY A 123 16.74 2.29 -2.14
CA GLY A 123 17.56 1.80 -3.26
C GLY A 123 16.89 1.95 -4.64
N LEU A 124 15.55 1.96 -4.70
CA LEU A 124 14.79 2.22 -5.94
C LEU A 124 15.10 3.58 -6.56
N TRP A 125 15.46 4.58 -5.77
CA TRP A 125 15.83 5.91 -6.25
C TRP A 125 17.06 5.90 -7.15
N PHE A 126 17.97 4.97 -6.94
CA PHE A 126 19.24 4.87 -7.66
C PHE A 126 19.15 4.02 -8.93
N ILE A 127 17.97 3.50 -9.29
CA ILE A 127 17.80 2.71 -10.52
C ILE A 127 17.71 3.68 -11.72
N PRO A 128 18.71 3.72 -12.63
CA PRO A 128 18.70 4.61 -13.76
C PRO A 128 17.50 4.32 -14.68
N GLY A 129 16.73 5.36 -15.01
CA GLY A 129 15.52 5.19 -15.84
C GLY A 129 14.44 4.31 -15.20
N GLY A 130 14.47 4.16 -13.86
CA GLY A 130 13.54 3.31 -13.12
C GLY A 130 12.09 3.73 -13.29
N ILE A 131 11.84 5.04 -13.28
CA ILE A 131 10.52 5.65 -13.46
C ILE A 131 10.62 6.71 -14.56
N GLN A 132 9.68 6.71 -15.48
CA GLN A 132 9.51 7.76 -16.49
C GLN A 132 8.10 8.35 -16.35
N ILE A 133 8.02 9.67 -16.19
CA ILE A 133 6.76 10.43 -16.12
C ILE A 133 7.02 11.79 -16.75
N GLY A 134 6.30 12.11 -17.81
CA GLY A 134 6.43 13.38 -18.52
C GLY A 134 5.50 13.48 -19.72
N PRO A 135 5.67 14.46 -20.58
CA PRO A 135 4.87 14.61 -21.79
C PRO A 135 4.90 13.38 -22.69
N SER A 136 6.06 12.71 -22.81
CA SER A 136 6.25 11.50 -23.64
C SER A 136 5.40 10.32 -23.17
N THR A 137 5.12 10.20 -21.87
CA THR A 137 4.28 9.15 -21.27
C THR A 137 2.84 9.63 -21.02
N SER A 138 2.45 10.79 -21.56
CA SER A 138 1.16 11.43 -21.25
C SER A 138 0.95 11.60 -19.74
N TRP A 139 2.02 11.94 -19.02
CA TRP A 139 2.03 12.12 -17.55
C TRP A 139 1.62 10.90 -16.74
N LYS A 140 1.69 9.70 -17.33
CA LYS A 140 1.45 8.43 -16.65
C LYS A 140 2.76 7.79 -16.23
N PRO A 141 2.84 7.17 -15.05
CA PRO A 141 4.06 6.48 -14.66
C PRO A 141 4.31 5.26 -15.55
N GLU A 142 5.52 5.16 -16.05
CA GLU A 142 6.04 3.98 -16.74
C GLU A 142 7.30 3.51 -16.04
N TRP A 143 7.31 2.24 -15.64
CA TRP A 143 8.41 1.68 -14.87
C TRP A 143 9.26 0.75 -15.71
N SER A 144 10.56 0.82 -15.51
CA SER A 144 11.47 -0.18 -16.08
C SER A 144 11.26 -1.53 -15.40
N TRP A 145 11.55 -2.62 -16.13
CA TRP A 145 11.51 -3.97 -15.57
C TRP A 145 12.45 -4.14 -14.37
N LEU A 146 13.61 -3.46 -14.38
CA LEU A 146 14.54 -3.50 -13.27
C LEU A 146 13.93 -2.90 -12.00
N PHE A 147 13.25 -1.74 -12.11
CA PHE A 147 12.52 -1.12 -11.01
C PHE A 147 11.43 -2.04 -10.47
N PHE A 148 10.66 -2.64 -11.37
CA PHE A 148 9.61 -3.59 -11.02
C PHE A 148 10.16 -4.79 -10.26
N PHE A 149 11.14 -5.52 -10.83
CA PHE A 149 11.69 -6.71 -10.20
C PHE A 149 12.36 -6.42 -8.86
N TYR A 150 13.11 -5.32 -8.76
CA TYR A 150 13.69 -4.90 -7.49
C TYR A 150 12.61 -4.68 -6.43
N SER A 151 11.60 -3.86 -6.74
CA SER A 151 10.51 -3.53 -5.84
C SER A 151 9.73 -4.78 -5.40
N ILE A 152 9.31 -5.60 -6.37
CA ILE A 152 8.56 -6.84 -6.09
C ILE A 152 9.39 -7.79 -5.24
N THR A 153 10.67 -7.96 -5.53
CA THR A 153 11.55 -8.84 -4.75
C THR A 153 11.69 -8.34 -3.31
N VAL A 154 12.03 -7.07 -3.12
CA VAL A 154 12.21 -6.51 -1.77
C VAL A 154 10.91 -6.59 -0.97
N CYS A 155 9.78 -6.16 -1.54
CA CYS A 155 8.51 -6.22 -0.83
C CYS A 155 8.05 -7.65 -0.56
N SER A 156 8.23 -8.58 -1.51
CA SER A 156 7.82 -9.99 -1.33
C SER A 156 8.66 -10.70 -0.28
N VAL A 157 9.97 -10.52 -0.30
CA VAL A 157 10.89 -11.23 0.61
C VAL A 157 10.84 -10.66 2.02
N PHE A 158 10.82 -9.34 2.16
CA PHE A 158 10.98 -8.70 3.47
C PHE A 158 9.67 -8.27 4.14
N ALA A 159 8.58 -8.11 3.39
CA ALA A 159 7.29 -7.69 3.96
C ALA A 159 6.16 -8.69 3.67
N ILE A 160 5.78 -8.91 2.42
CA ILE A 160 4.56 -9.64 2.04
C ILE A 160 4.64 -11.13 2.43
N GLY A 161 5.70 -11.83 2.00
CA GLY A 161 5.89 -13.27 2.29
C GLY A 161 5.91 -13.56 3.79
N PRO A 162 6.74 -12.86 4.59
CA PRO A 162 6.71 -12.99 6.04
C PRO A 162 5.35 -12.65 6.66
N THR A 163 4.66 -11.60 6.17
CA THR A 163 3.32 -11.25 6.68
C THR A 163 2.32 -12.39 6.46
N ILE A 164 2.30 -12.98 5.27
CA ILE A 164 1.44 -14.13 4.96
C ILE A 164 1.79 -15.32 5.86
N TYR A 165 3.07 -15.68 5.93
CA TYR A 165 3.55 -16.81 6.72
C TYR A 165 3.16 -16.69 8.20
N TYR A 166 3.47 -15.55 8.83
CA TYR A 166 3.14 -15.33 10.22
C TYR A 166 1.65 -15.16 10.48
N SER A 167 0.89 -14.56 9.54
CA SER A 167 -0.57 -14.48 9.64
C SER A 167 -1.24 -15.85 9.65
N LEU A 168 -0.76 -16.78 8.82
CA LEU A 168 -1.24 -18.17 8.84
C LEU A 168 -0.92 -18.85 10.17
N LYS A 169 0.26 -18.59 10.75
CA LYS A 169 0.66 -19.12 12.04
C LYS A 169 -0.20 -18.59 13.19
N VAL A 170 -0.49 -17.28 13.21
CA VAL A 170 -1.42 -16.67 14.17
C VAL A 170 -2.81 -17.30 14.06
N GLY A 171 -3.33 -17.44 12.83
CA GLY A 171 -4.66 -18.02 12.60
C GLY A 171 -4.82 -19.45 13.09
N LYS A 172 -3.74 -20.24 13.03
CA LYS A 172 -3.73 -21.62 13.58
C LYS A 172 -3.76 -21.64 15.12
N GLY A 173 -3.26 -20.60 15.80
CA GLY A 173 -3.24 -20.50 17.24
C GLY A 173 -4.59 -20.18 17.89
N PHE A 174 -5.56 -19.65 17.15
CA PHE A 174 -6.86 -19.30 17.71
C PHE A 174 -7.72 -20.55 18.00
N ARG A 175 -8.19 -20.66 19.24
CA ARG A 175 -9.09 -21.74 19.71
C ARG A 175 -10.57 -21.38 19.48
N PHE A 176 -10.94 -20.11 19.69
CA PHE A 176 -12.33 -19.67 19.58
C PHE A 176 -12.76 -19.44 18.12
N LYS A 177 -13.91 -20.01 17.75
CA LYS A 177 -14.46 -19.91 16.37
C LYS A 177 -14.65 -18.44 15.91
N GLU A 178 -15.03 -17.55 16.82
CA GLU A 178 -15.24 -16.14 16.51
C GLU A 178 -13.94 -15.43 16.12
N LEU A 179 -12.88 -15.58 16.93
CA LEU A 179 -11.56 -15.01 16.63
C LEU A 179 -11.00 -15.55 15.32
N LYS A 180 -11.17 -16.86 15.08
CA LYS A 180 -10.75 -17.50 13.84
C LYS A 180 -11.51 -16.97 12.62
N ARG A 181 -12.81 -16.65 12.77
CA ARG A 181 -13.61 -16.01 11.71
C ARG A 181 -13.13 -14.58 11.43
N LYS A 182 -12.91 -13.77 12.45
CA LYS A 182 -12.43 -12.41 12.32
C LYS A 182 -11.03 -12.37 11.72
N TRP A 183 -10.15 -13.26 12.15
CA TRP A 183 -8.82 -13.39 11.56
C TRP A 183 -8.85 -13.77 10.08
N ARG A 184 -9.81 -14.57 9.65
CA ARG A 184 -10.01 -14.85 8.21
C ARG A 184 -10.33 -13.58 7.42
N TYR A 185 -11.17 -12.69 7.94
CA TYR A 185 -11.43 -11.40 7.28
C TYR A 185 -10.16 -10.56 7.19
N PHE A 186 -9.38 -10.48 8.28
CA PHE A 186 -8.07 -9.81 8.23
C PHE A 186 -7.18 -10.40 7.14
N PHE A 187 -7.06 -11.72 7.08
CA PHE A 187 -6.23 -12.40 6.07
C PHE A 187 -6.72 -12.16 4.64
N ILE A 188 -8.03 -12.19 4.39
CA ILE A 188 -8.63 -11.84 3.09
C ILE A 188 -8.28 -10.39 2.73
N GLY A 189 -8.38 -9.48 3.68
CA GLY A 189 -7.98 -8.09 3.49
C GLY A 189 -6.49 -7.93 3.13
N LEU A 190 -5.60 -8.66 3.81
CA LEU A 190 -4.17 -8.69 3.45
C LEU A 190 -3.94 -9.13 2.01
N VAL A 191 -4.55 -10.25 1.62
CA VAL A 191 -4.42 -10.80 0.25
C VAL A 191 -4.92 -9.79 -0.78
N GLY A 192 -6.04 -9.12 -0.53
CA GLY A 192 -6.56 -8.07 -1.41
C GLY A 192 -5.64 -6.85 -1.50
N CYS A 193 -5.02 -6.41 -0.40
CA CYS A 193 -4.02 -5.34 -0.41
C CYS A 193 -2.77 -5.74 -1.22
N PHE A 194 -2.29 -6.96 -1.07
CA PHE A 194 -1.14 -7.44 -1.82
C PHE A 194 -1.46 -7.62 -3.31
N PHE A 195 -2.65 -8.11 -3.63
CA PHE A 195 -3.13 -8.18 -5.01
C PHE A 195 -3.17 -6.79 -5.65
N TYR A 196 -3.69 -5.79 -4.93
CA TYR A 196 -3.68 -4.39 -5.40
C TYR A 196 -2.25 -3.87 -5.64
N TYR A 197 -1.33 -4.15 -4.73
CA TYR A 197 0.09 -3.78 -4.86
C TYR A 197 0.72 -4.38 -6.12
N TYR A 198 0.61 -5.69 -6.32
CA TYR A 198 1.20 -6.38 -7.47
C TYR A 198 0.59 -5.92 -8.79
N GLY A 199 -0.73 -5.82 -8.86
CA GLY A 199 -1.42 -5.43 -10.07
C GLY A 199 -1.15 -3.98 -10.48
N THR A 200 -1.07 -3.05 -9.51
CA THR A 200 -0.70 -1.66 -9.79
C THR A 200 0.75 -1.54 -10.25
N SER A 201 1.66 -2.27 -9.62
CA SER A 201 3.07 -2.32 -10.03
C SER A 201 3.21 -2.87 -11.46
N LEU A 202 2.52 -3.96 -11.77
CA LEU A 202 2.51 -4.56 -13.10
C LEU A 202 1.88 -3.61 -14.15
N SER A 203 0.80 -2.93 -13.80
CA SER A 203 0.13 -1.98 -14.67
C SER A 203 1.03 -0.81 -15.08
N ASN A 204 1.84 -0.31 -14.15
CA ASN A 204 2.79 0.76 -14.44
C ASN A 204 3.99 0.25 -15.28
N THR A 205 4.37 -1.02 -15.13
CA THR A 205 5.50 -1.60 -15.87
C THR A 205 5.13 -2.00 -17.30
N LEU A 206 3.95 -2.61 -17.49
CA LEU A 206 3.46 -2.96 -18.83
C LEU A 206 3.17 -1.72 -19.66
N ALA A 207 2.74 -0.63 -19.02
CA ALA A 207 2.37 0.65 -19.65
C ALA A 207 1.29 0.50 -20.76
N ASP A 208 0.65 -0.66 -20.86
CA ASP A 208 -0.37 -0.98 -21.87
C ASP A 208 -1.73 -0.34 -21.52
N PRO A 209 -2.35 0.46 -22.43
CA PRO A 209 -3.61 1.15 -22.16
C PRO A 209 -4.76 0.19 -21.84
N THR A 210 -4.82 -0.96 -22.51
CA THR A 210 -5.89 -1.95 -22.32
C THR A 210 -5.76 -2.60 -20.94
N PHE A 211 -4.53 -2.99 -20.57
CA PHE A 211 -4.26 -3.55 -19.24
C PHE A 211 -4.57 -2.53 -18.13
N ARG A 212 -4.18 -1.27 -18.31
CA ARG A 212 -4.49 -0.18 -17.37
C ARG A 212 -5.99 -0.01 -17.16
N LEU A 213 -6.78 -0.08 -18.24
CA LEU A 213 -8.24 0.03 -18.16
C LEU A 213 -8.83 -1.19 -17.42
N ILE A 214 -8.45 -2.40 -17.79
CA ILE A 214 -8.88 -3.63 -17.11
C ILE A 214 -8.52 -3.57 -15.63
N TRP A 215 -7.28 -3.17 -15.30
CA TRP A 215 -6.81 -3.06 -13.93
C TRP A 215 -7.60 -2.03 -13.12
N SER A 216 -8.00 -0.91 -13.74
CA SER A 216 -8.82 0.11 -13.08
C SER A 216 -10.13 -0.45 -12.53
N PHE A 217 -10.79 -1.33 -13.29
CA PHE A 217 -12.01 -2.01 -12.84
C PHE A 217 -11.73 -3.15 -11.85
N LEU A 218 -10.71 -3.97 -12.10
CA LEU A 218 -10.34 -5.07 -11.21
C LEU A 218 -9.86 -4.60 -9.83
N SER A 219 -9.34 -3.39 -9.73
CA SER A 219 -8.88 -2.81 -8.47
C SER A 219 -10.01 -2.28 -7.57
N LEU A 220 -11.23 -2.04 -8.11
CA LEU A 220 -12.37 -1.55 -7.33
C LEU A 220 -12.73 -2.45 -6.14
N PRO A 221 -12.85 -3.78 -6.28
CA PRO A 221 -13.11 -4.65 -5.13
C PRO A 221 -12.03 -4.62 -4.05
N CYS A 222 -10.78 -4.22 -4.40
CA CYS A 222 -9.70 -4.13 -3.43
C CYS A 222 -9.95 -3.05 -2.36
N ILE A 223 -10.85 -2.08 -2.61
CA ILE A 223 -11.29 -1.11 -1.60
C ILE A 223 -11.88 -1.84 -0.39
N ALA A 224 -12.61 -2.94 -0.61
CA ALA A 224 -13.17 -3.75 0.47
C ALA A 224 -12.09 -4.37 1.39
N SER A 225 -10.87 -4.55 0.88
CA SER A 225 -9.74 -5.08 1.66
C SER A 225 -9.42 -4.23 2.87
N ILE A 226 -9.57 -2.90 2.75
CA ILE A 226 -9.35 -1.93 3.82
C ILE A 226 -10.31 -2.21 4.99
N TYR A 227 -11.58 -2.43 4.64
CA TYR A 227 -12.61 -2.76 5.62
C TYR A 227 -12.35 -4.12 6.27
N PHE A 228 -11.94 -5.13 5.49
CA PHE A 228 -11.66 -6.46 6.02
C PHE A 228 -10.48 -6.48 6.99
N ILE A 229 -9.40 -5.74 6.72
CA ILE A 229 -8.31 -5.57 7.67
C ILE A 229 -8.84 -4.93 8.97
N TYR A 230 -9.58 -3.82 8.85
CA TYR A 230 -10.16 -3.12 10.00
C TYR A 230 -11.12 -3.99 10.81
N TYR A 231 -12.08 -4.63 10.14
CA TYR A 231 -13.07 -5.47 10.79
C TYR A 231 -12.46 -6.70 11.45
N GLY A 232 -11.44 -7.27 10.83
CA GLY A 232 -10.80 -8.49 11.30
C GLY A 232 -10.05 -8.31 12.62
N VAL A 233 -9.44 -7.14 12.85
CA VAL A 233 -8.58 -6.92 14.03
C VAL A 233 -8.80 -5.57 14.69
N ALA A 234 -8.83 -4.48 13.96
CA ALA A 234 -8.85 -3.14 14.55
C ALA A 234 -10.15 -2.77 15.26
N LYS A 235 -11.25 -3.43 14.96
CA LYS A 235 -12.52 -3.25 15.67
C LYS A 235 -12.49 -3.78 17.10
N GLN A 236 -11.51 -4.64 17.43
CA GLN A 236 -11.43 -5.34 18.72
C GLN A 236 -10.27 -4.85 19.59
N LEU A 237 -9.24 -4.29 18.98
CA LEU A 237 -8.19 -3.53 19.63
C LEU A 237 -8.75 -2.20 20.13
#